data_cb70dfed8eee52a45cb2af91ec59a42b
#
_entry.id   cb70dfed8eee52a45cb2af91ec59a42b
#
_cell.length_a   1.000
_cell.length_b   1.000
_cell.length_c   1.000
_cell.angle_alpha   90.00
_cell.angle_beta   90.00
_cell.angle_gamma   90.00
#
_symmetry.space_group_name_H-M   'P 1'
#
loop_
_entity.id
_entity.type
_entity.pdbx_description
1 polymer ?
#
loop_
_entity_poly.entity_id
_entity_poly.type
_entity_poly.pdbx_seq_one_letter_code
_entity_poly.pdbx_strand_id
1 'polypeptide(L)'
;MRLYHGSQNEFVTPKYGLGQDQHDFGRGFYLTDTEELAKEWAVYKPKSADGWVHAFDLDLEGLRVLDYRNENVFAWIAELMRHRDADESAAYRRRAPLFIEKYCVEEADDYDVVIGWRADASYFYIVKAFVRGEIDPDCLPELLKLGGFGIQYVIRSAKAYERLQALVDLRQRVSYATYHEAYEDRDSAARRKMYDLIEDPEFNRLRHSFNDLIREG
;
A
#
# COMPACT_ATOMS: atom_id res chain seq x y z
N MET A 1 -4.94 11.60 -15.82
CA MET A 1 -5.24 10.16 -15.67
C MET A 1 -6.44 9.97 -14.76
N ARG A 2 -7.26 8.91 -15.00
CA ARG A 2 -8.42 8.59 -14.15
C ARG A 2 -8.01 7.77 -12.94
N LEU A 3 -8.47 8.19 -11.75
CA LEU A 3 -8.25 7.51 -10.47
C LEU A 3 -9.54 7.42 -9.67
N TYR A 4 -9.61 6.48 -8.73
CA TYR A 4 -10.80 6.18 -7.95
C TYR A 4 -10.49 6.15 -6.45
N HIS A 5 -11.46 6.55 -5.63
CA HIS A 5 -11.42 6.48 -4.18
C HIS A 5 -12.68 5.80 -3.66
N GLY A 6 -12.51 4.78 -2.83
CA GLY A 6 -13.61 4.10 -2.14
C GLY A 6 -13.83 4.66 -0.74
N SER A 7 -15.08 4.98 -0.39
CA SER A 7 -15.44 5.53 0.93
C SER A 7 -16.86 5.13 1.33
N GLN A 8 -17.13 5.03 2.63
CA GLN A 8 -18.51 4.93 3.14
C GLN A 8 -19.26 6.27 3.10
N ASN A 9 -18.57 7.37 2.83
CA ASN A 9 -19.19 8.69 2.72
C ASN A 9 -19.68 8.92 1.29
N GLU A 10 -20.92 9.33 1.15
CA GLU A 10 -21.51 9.71 -0.15
C GLU A 10 -20.81 10.91 -0.77
N PHE A 11 -20.29 11.82 0.02
CA PHE A 11 -19.58 13.01 -0.44
C PHE A 11 -18.17 13.00 0.13
N VAL A 12 -17.19 13.08 -0.74
CA VAL A 12 -15.78 13.18 -0.40
C VAL A 12 -15.19 14.42 -1.07
N THR A 13 -14.64 15.29 -0.25
CA THR A 13 -13.89 16.46 -0.72
C THR A 13 -12.44 16.32 -0.23
N PRO A 14 -11.50 15.97 -1.12
CA PRO A 14 -10.09 15.90 -0.76
C PRO A 14 -9.59 17.25 -0.26
N LYS A 15 -8.87 17.24 0.88
CA LYS A 15 -8.28 18.46 1.44
C LYS A 15 -6.85 18.16 1.88
N TYR A 16 -5.93 19.05 1.50
CA TYR A 16 -4.55 19.00 1.95
C TYR A 16 -4.44 19.02 3.49
N GLY A 17 -3.53 18.25 4.02
CA GLY A 17 -3.30 18.16 5.46
C GLY A 17 -4.25 17.25 6.24
N LEU A 18 -5.29 16.69 5.59
CA LEU A 18 -6.12 15.66 6.18
C LEU A 18 -5.52 14.26 5.93
N GLY A 19 -5.91 13.30 6.78
CA GLY A 19 -5.42 11.93 6.75
C GLY A 19 -4.65 11.58 8.02
N GLN A 20 -4.23 10.33 8.12
CA GLN A 20 -3.48 9.78 9.27
C GLN A 20 -2.07 9.44 8.82
N ASP A 21 -1.09 9.64 9.72
CA ASP A 21 0.32 9.32 9.43
C ASP A 21 0.59 7.80 9.40
N GLN A 22 -0.30 6.99 10.01
CA GLN A 22 -0.18 5.52 10.08
C GLN A 22 -0.76 4.78 8.86
N HIS A 23 -0.98 5.46 7.74
CA HIS A 23 -1.25 4.80 6.46
C HIS A 23 0.02 4.35 5.76
N ASP A 24 -0.09 3.50 4.74
CA ASP A 24 1.04 2.86 4.06
C ASP A 24 2.14 3.82 3.59
N PHE A 25 1.76 4.99 3.11
CA PHE A 25 2.67 6.06 2.66
C PHE A 25 2.45 7.35 3.45
N GLY A 26 2.02 7.25 4.71
CA GLY A 26 1.77 8.40 5.57
C GLY A 26 0.54 9.21 5.18
N ARG A 27 0.57 10.48 5.53
CA ARG A 27 -0.56 11.39 5.34
C ARG A 27 -0.76 11.76 3.86
N GLY A 28 -1.99 11.61 3.36
CA GLY A 28 -2.36 11.97 2.01
C GLY A 28 -3.78 11.53 1.64
N PHE A 29 -4.17 11.81 0.42
CA PHE A 29 -5.43 11.32 -0.14
C PHE A 29 -5.13 10.12 -1.05
N TYR A 30 -5.69 8.97 -0.72
CA TYR A 30 -5.41 7.68 -1.31
C TYR A 30 -6.38 7.36 -2.44
N LEU A 31 -5.86 7.01 -3.60
CA LEU A 31 -6.56 6.68 -4.82
C LEU A 31 -6.00 5.38 -5.43
N THR A 32 -6.71 4.80 -6.37
CA THR A 32 -6.27 3.68 -7.20
C THR A 32 -6.66 3.90 -8.66
N ASP A 33 -5.94 3.30 -9.59
CA ASP A 33 -6.28 3.28 -11.02
C ASP A 33 -7.32 2.21 -11.37
N THR A 34 -7.68 1.36 -10.41
CA THR A 34 -8.60 0.23 -10.59
C THR A 34 -9.92 0.50 -9.87
N GLU A 35 -11.01 0.70 -10.63
CA GLU A 35 -12.34 0.97 -10.08
C GLU A 35 -12.84 -0.16 -9.18
N GLU A 36 -12.62 -1.42 -9.56
CA GLU A 36 -13.04 -2.58 -8.76
C GLU A 36 -12.37 -2.58 -7.38
N LEU A 37 -11.11 -2.20 -7.30
CA LEU A 37 -10.40 -2.06 -6.04
C LEU A 37 -10.97 -0.93 -5.16
N ALA A 38 -11.36 0.18 -5.78
CA ALA A 38 -12.04 1.26 -5.05
C ALA A 38 -13.41 0.82 -4.50
N LYS A 39 -14.13 -0.07 -5.20
CA LYS A 39 -15.39 -0.66 -4.71
C LYS A 39 -15.17 -1.50 -3.45
N GLU A 40 -14.11 -2.31 -3.42
CA GLU A 40 -13.73 -3.05 -2.21
C GLU A 40 -13.40 -2.10 -1.05
N TRP A 41 -12.62 -1.03 -1.30
CA TRP A 41 -12.31 -0.05 -0.26
C TRP A 41 -13.54 0.65 0.30
N ALA A 42 -14.54 0.89 -0.55
CA ALA A 42 -15.79 1.54 -0.14
C ALA A 42 -16.54 0.76 0.94
N VAL A 43 -16.39 -0.57 0.97
CA VAL A 43 -17.11 -1.48 1.87
C VAL A 43 -16.23 -2.17 2.91
N TYR A 44 -14.92 -1.96 2.87
CA TYR A 44 -13.94 -2.62 3.74
C TYR A 44 -14.13 -2.32 5.25
N LYS A 45 -14.75 -1.21 5.61
CA LYS A 45 -14.90 -0.80 7.02
C LYS A 45 -15.94 -1.64 7.77
N PRO A 46 -15.75 -1.83 9.11
CA PRO A 46 -16.50 -2.81 9.90
C PRO A 46 -17.99 -2.50 10.10
N LYS A 47 -18.53 -1.48 9.46
CA LYS A 47 -19.94 -1.09 9.65
C LYS A 47 -20.95 -1.87 8.81
N SER A 48 -20.52 -2.87 8.03
CA SER A 48 -21.41 -3.69 7.17
C SER A 48 -22.39 -2.83 6.37
N ALA A 49 -21.93 -1.74 5.80
CA ALA A 49 -22.74 -0.76 5.10
C ALA A 49 -22.25 -0.54 3.69
N ASP A 50 -23.18 -0.26 2.79
CA ASP A 50 -22.86 0.18 1.43
C ASP A 50 -21.91 1.38 1.44
N GLY A 51 -21.12 1.47 0.40
CA GLY A 51 -20.17 2.55 0.21
C GLY A 51 -20.36 3.27 -1.11
N TRP A 52 -19.39 4.08 -1.45
CA TRP A 52 -19.36 4.91 -2.65
C TRP A 52 -17.99 4.90 -3.29
N VAL A 53 -17.95 4.80 -4.60
CA VAL A 53 -16.74 5.07 -5.39
C VAL A 53 -16.83 6.48 -5.96
N HIS A 54 -15.75 7.21 -5.82
CA HIS A 54 -15.56 8.56 -6.32
C HIS A 54 -14.49 8.53 -7.40
N ALA A 55 -14.76 9.12 -8.55
CA ALA A 55 -13.79 9.25 -9.64
C ALA A 55 -13.14 10.64 -9.64
N PHE A 56 -11.84 10.64 -9.96
CA PHE A 56 -11.04 11.85 -10.06
C PHE A 56 -10.18 11.80 -11.32
N ASP A 57 -9.93 12.94 -11.93
CA ASP A 57 -8.86 13.10 -12.90
C ASP A 57 -7.68 13.80 -12.23
N LEU A 58 -6.49 13.22 -12.36
CA LEU A 58 -5.22 13.78 -11.88
C LEU A 58 -4.34 14.15 -13.06
N ASP A 59 -3.88 15.39 -13.08
CA ASP A 59 -2.85 15.87 -13.99
C ASP A 59 -1.49 15.81 -13.26
N LEU A 60 -0.56 15.01 -13.80
CA LEU A 60 0.79 14.84 -13.23
C LEU A 60 1.81 15.86 -13.76
N GLU A 61 1.43 16.70 -14.72
CA GLU A 61 2.36 17.66 -15.32
C GLU A 61 2.95 18.60 -14.27
N GLY A 62 4.27 18.64 -14.21
CA GLY A 62 5.02 19.47 -13.28
C GLY A 62 4.99 19.04 -11.81
N LEU A 63 4.41 17.87 -11.48
CA LEU A 63 4.48 17.26 -10.15
C LEU A 63 5.74 16.39 -10.00
N ARG A 64 6.33 16.38 -8.81
CA ARG A 64 7.34 15.39 -8.42
C ARG A 64 6.63 14.10 -8.04
N VAL A 65 6.89 13.03 -8.80
CA VAL A 65 6.25 11.71 -8.60
C VAL A 65 7.30 10.70 -8.17
N LEU A 66 7.08 10.06 -7.02
CA LEU A 66 7.85 8.90 -6.57
C LEU A 66 7.04 7.63 -6.86
N ASP A 67 7.59 6.77 -7.71
CA ASP A 67 6.95 5.51 -8.07
C ASP A 67 7.78 4.32 -7.57
N TYR A 68 7.38 3.76 -6.44
CA TYR A 68 8.06 2.62 -5.80
C TYR A 68 8.09 1.35 -6.65
N ARG A 69 7.30 1.26 -7.73
CA ARG A 69 7.36 0.12 -8.66
C ARG A 69 8.66 0.12 -9.48
N ASN A 70 9.29 1.29 -9.61
CA ASN A 70 10.56 1.49 -10.31
C ASN A 70 11.77 1.48 -9.37
N GLU A 71 11.53 1.48 -8.06
CA GLU A 71 12.56 1.45 -7.04
C GLU A 71 12.87 0.01 -6.61
N ASN A 72 13.94 -0.16 -5.84
CA ASN A 72 14.21 -1.42 -5.16
C ASN A 72 13.03 -1.75 -4.21
N VAL A 73 12.61 -3.00 -4.16
CA VAL A 73 11.51 -3.46 -3.29
C VAL A 73 11.75 -3.10 -1.80
N PHE A 74 13.01 -3.03 -1.37
CA PHE A 74 13.34 -2.63 -0.01
C PHE A 74 13.04 -1.15 0.26
N ALA A 75 13.08 -0.29 -0.75
CA ALA A 75 12.68 1.11 -0.60
C ALA A 75 11.18 1.23 -0.29
N TRP A 76 10.34 0.45 -0.97
CA TRP A 76 8.91 0.38 -0.65
C TRP A 76 8.65 -0.18 0.76
N ILE A 77 9.36 -1.25 1.16
CA ILE A 77 9.25 -1.81 2.52
C ILE A 77 9.72 -0.80 3.57
N ALA A 78 10.81 -0.08 3.33
CA ALA A 78 11.31 0.96 4.21
C ALA A 78 10.29 2.09 4.40
N GLU A 79 9.64 2.52 3.32
CA GLU A 79 8.56 3.52 3.41
C GLU A 79 7.37 3.03 4.23
N LEU A 80 6.94 1.78 4.05
CA LEU A 80 5.90 1.19 4.90
C LEU A 80 6.29 1.18 6.38
N MET A 81 7.55 0.80 6.67
CA MET A 81 8.07 0.74 8.05
C MET A 81 8.22 2.12 8.70
N ARG A 82 8.34 3.21 7.93
CA ARG A 82 8.30 4.59 8.46
C ARG A 82 6.94 4.93 9.06
N HIS A 83 5.87 4.36 8.54
CA HIS A 83 4.51 4.73 8.86
C HIS A 83 3.75 3.66 9.65
N ARG A 84 4.20 2.41 9.60
CA ARG A 84 3.52 1.27 10.22
C ARG A 84 4.50 0.36 10.96
N ASP A 85 4.17 0.00 12.19
CA ASP A 85 4.96 -0.97 12.95
C ASP A 85 4.74 -2.39 12.40
N ALA A 86 5.81 -2.98 11.86
CA ALA A 86 5.78 -4.35 11.35
C ALA A 86 5.87 -5.39 12.47
N ASP A 87 6.56 -5.07 13.57
CA ASP A 87 6.72 -5.97 14.71
C ASP A 87 6.93 -5.17 16.01
N GLU A 88 6.43 -5.68 17.13
CA GLU A 88 6.54 -5.03 18.44
C GLU A 88 7.80 -5.43 19.22
N SER A 89 8.59 -6.38 18.72
CA SER A 89 9.77 -6.88 19.42
C SER A 89 10.84 -5.81 19.60
N ALA A 90 11.58 -5.89 20.72
CA ALA A 90 12.70 -4.99 20.98
C ALA A 90 13.81 -5.14 19.93
N ALA A 91 13.92 -6.32 19.29
CA ALA A 91 14.87 -6.57 18.22
C ALA A 91 14.50 -5.79 16.96
N TYR A 92 13.22 -5.79 16.57
CA TYR A 92 12.70 -5.00 15.46
C TYR A 92 12.92 -3.50 15.68
N ARG A 93 12.51 -2.98 16.84
CA ARG A 93 12.64 -1.55 17.17
C ARG A 93 14.07 -1.02 17.09
N ARG A 94 15.06 -1.86 17.32
CA ARG A 94 16.49 -1.49 17.15
C ARG A 94 16.96 -1.52 15.71
N ARG A 95 16.39 -2.38 14.87
CA ARG A 95 16.86 -2.66 13.51
C ARG A 95 16.09 -1.89 12.43
N ALA A 96 14.82 -1.66 12.66
CA ALA A 96 13.99 -0.93 11.72
C ALA A 96 14.55 0.44 11.32
N PRO A 97 15.06 1.29 12.24
CA PRO A 97 15.69 2.55 11.86
C PRO A 97 16.88 2.38 10.92
N LEU A 98 17.71 1.36 11.11
CA LEU A 98 18.88 1.08 10.27
C LEU A 98 18.47 0.65 8.85
N PHE A 99 17.41 -0.17 8.76
CA PHE A 99 16.87 -0.57 7.47
C PHE A 99 16.24 0.62 6.72
N ILE A 100 15.49 1.44 7.44
CA ILE A 100 14.86 2.66 6.90
C ILE A 100 15.95 3.62 6.40
N GLU A 101 16.98 3.88 7.20
CA GLU A 101 18.10 4.75 6.82
C GLU A 101 18.82 4.25 5.55
N LYS A 102 19.00 2.92 5.42
CA LYS A 102 19.70 2.31 4.28
C LYS A 102 18.88 2.31 2.99
N TYR A 103 17.58 2.10 3.06
CA TYR A 103 16.74 1.80 1.89
C TYR A 103 15.68 2.83 1.58
N CYS A 104 15.37 3.77 2.49
CA CYS A 104 14.38 4.81 2.20
C CYS A 104 14.88 5.72 1.09
N VAL A 105 13.99 6.11 0.20
CA VAL A 105 14.32 7.11 -0.83
C VAL A 105 14.59 8.44 -0.16
N GLU A 106 15.72 9.07 -0.53
CA GLU A 106 16.06 10.41 -0.05
C GLU A 106 14.96 11.41 -0.42
N GLU A 107 14.65 12.33 0.50
CA GLU A 107 13.61 13.35 0.30
C GLU A 107 12.23 12.78 -0.11
N ALA A 108 11.92 11.52 0.30
CA ALA A 108 10.63 10.90 -0.04
C ALA A 108 9.42 11.77 0.35
N ASP A 109 9.56 12.60 1.38
CA ASP A 109 8.51 13.52 1.86
C ASP A 109 8.29 14.75 0.95
N ASP A 110 9.23 15.05 0.06
CA ASP A 110 9.17 16.21 -0.85
C ASP A 110 8.44 15.91 -2.17
N TYR A 111 8.00 14.66 -2.37
CA TYR A 111 7.25 14.28 -3.56
C TYR A 111 5.78 14.67 -3.43
N ASP A 112 5.23 15.20 -4.53
CA ASP A 112 3.84 15.65 -4.62
C ASP A 112 2.87 14.47 -4.65
N VAL A 113 3.27 13.39 -5.34
CA VAL A 113 2.50 12.15 -5.49
C VAL A 113 3.40 10.95 -5.25
N VAL A 114 2.92 10.00 -4.46
CA VAL A 114 3.59 8.71 -4.26
C VAL A 114 2.73 7.61 -4.88
N ILE A 115 3.39 6.71 -5.62
CA ILE A 115 2.78 5.55 -6.27
C ILE A 115 3.44 4.30 -5.73
N GLY A 116 2.66 3.29 -5.39
CA GLY A 116 3.23 2.02 -4.91
C GLY A 116 2.17 0.95 -4.75
N TRP A 117 2.62 -0.24 -4.37
CA TRP A 117 1.70 -1.34 -4.09
C TRP A 117 0.88 -1.04 -2.84
N ARG A 118 -0.36 -1.51 -2.85
CA ARG A 118 -1.21 -1.45 -1.67
C ARG A 118 -0.72 -2.45 -0.64
N ALA A 119 -0.47 -1.98 0.60
CA ALA A 119 -0.15 -2.84 1.73
C ALA A 119 -1.39 -3.10 2.58
N ASP A 120 -2.37 -3.85 2.05
CA ASP A 120 -3.46 -4.36 2.87
C ASP A 120 -2.95 -5.40 3.90
N ALA A 121 -3.86 -5.99 4.66
CA ALA A 121 -3.49 -6.91 5.72
C ALA A 121 -2.64 -8.11 5.23
N SER A 122 -2.84 -8.56 3.98
CA SER A 122 -2.10 -9.68 3.41
C SER A 122 -0.67 -9.30 3.05
N TYR A 123 -0.47 -8.17 2.39
CA TYR A 123 0.89 -7.69 2.07
C TYR A 123 1.66 -7.27 3.31
N PHE A 124 0.99 -6.65 4.25
CA PHE A 124 1.65 -6.30 5.50
C PHE A 124 2.08 -7.54 6.30
N TYR A 125 1.41 -8.69 6.09
CA TYR A 125 1.88 -9.97 6.60
C TYR A 125 3.23 -10.37 5.97
N ILE A 126 3.42 -10.19 4.65
CA ILE A 126 4.71 -10.45 3.98
C ILE A 126 5.82 -9.60 4.63
N VAL A 127 5.57 -8.32 4.85
CA VAL A 127 6.53 -7.43 5.52
C VAL A 127 6.87 -7.93 6.93
N LYS A 128 5.87 -8.36 7.69
CA LYS A 128 6.08 -8.94 9.04
C LYS A 128 6.92 -10.22 9.00
N ALA A 129 6.58 -11.14 8.10
CA ALA A 129 7.30 -12.40 7.94
C ALA A 129 8.76 -12.16 7.49
N PHE A 130 8.97 -11.23 6.57
CA PHE A 130 10.31 -10.81 6.15
C PHE A 130 11.15 -10.24 7.31
N VAL A 131 10.60 -9.32 8.08
CA VAL A 131 11.27 -8.70 9.23
C VAL A 131 11.63 -9.74 10.31
N ARG A 132 10.84 -10.81 10.44
CA ARG A 132 11.09 -11.93 11.35
C ARG A 132 12.13 -12.91 10.83
N GLY A 133 12.55 -12.78 9.56
CA GLY A 133 13.49 -13.69 8.91
C GLY A 133 12.82 -14.99 8.41
N GLU A 134 11.52 -14.98 8.22
CA GLU A 134 10.74 -16.11 7.72
C GLU A 134 10.71 -16.14 6.17
N ILE A 135 11.13 -15.05 5.52
CA ILE A 135 11.15 -14.88 4.06
C ILE A 135 12.54 -14.46 3.60
N ASP A 136 13.08 -15.18 2.62
CA ASP A 136 14.28 -14.78 1.89
C ASP A 136 13.99 -13.49 1.09
N PRO A 137 14.85 -12.45 1.19
CA PRO A 137 14.69 -11.20 0.44
C PRO A 137 14.47 -11.38 -1.06
N ASP A 138 15.10 -12.39 -1.67
CA ASP A 138 14.97 -12.68 -3.09
C ASP A 138 13.55 -13.09 -3.51
N CYS A 139 12.73 -13.57 -2.56
CA CYS A 139 11.35 -13.98 -2.80
C CYS A 139 10.35 -12.82 -2.78
N LEU A 140 10.71 -11.68 -2.20
CA LEU A 140 9.80 -10.55 -2.00
C LEU A 140 9.15 -10.04 -3.29
N PRO A 141 9.88 -9.85 -4.42
CA PRO A 141 9.29 -9.32 -5.64
C PRO A 141 8.19 -10.23 -6.22
N GLU A 142 8.27 -11.54 -6.01
CA GLU A 142 7.25 -12.49 -6.44
C GLU A 142 6.07 -12.55 -5.48
N LEU A 143 6.33 -12.60 -4.19
CA LEU A 143 5.30 -12.59 -3.15
C LEU A 143 4.41 -11.33 -3.24
N LEU A 144 5.00 -10.17 -3.52
CA LEU A 144 4.29 -8.91 -3.64
C LEU A 144 3.45 -8.78 -4.93
N LYS A 145 3.66 -9.65 -5.93
CA LYS A 145 2.81 -9.74 -7.12
C LYS A 145 1.59 -10.64 -6.93
N LEU A 146 1.57 -11.45 -5.87
CA LEU A 146 0.45 -12.33 -5.58
C LEU A 146 -0.82 -11.52 -5.27
N GLY A 147 -1.94 -11.97 -5.77
CA GLY A 147 -3.25 -11.45 -5.39
C GLY A 147 -3.72 -10.19 -6.10
N GLY A 148 -2.93 -9.55 -6.95
CA GLY A 148 -3.38 -8.42 -7.77
C GLY A 148 -3.99 -7.27 -6.96
N PHE A 149 -3.45 -6.95 -5.78
CA PHE A 149 -4.03 -5.98 -4.84
C PHE A 149 -4.00 -4.52 -5.32
N GLY A 150 -3.46 -4.30 -6.52
CA GLY A 150 -3.50 -3.01 -7.18
C GLY A 150 -2.47 -2.00 -6.68
N ILE A 151 -2.55 -0.85 -7.27
CA ILE A 151 -1.63 0.25 -7.05
C ILE A 151 -2.37 1.36 -6.31
N GLN A 152 -1.67 1.97 -5.35
CA GLN A 152 -2.13 3.18 -4.67
C GLN A 152 -1.41 4.39 -5.26
N TYR A 153 -2.17 5.47 -5.40
CA TYR A 153 -1.71 6.81 -5.71
C TYR A 153 -2.03 7.69 -4.51
N VAL A 154 -1.02 8.30 -3.92
CA VAL A 154 -1.20 9.12 -2.72
C VAL A 154 -0.87 10.56 -3.04
N ILE A 155 -1.87 11.42 -2.93
CA ILE A 155 -1.71 12.86 -3.13
C ILE A 155 -1.23 13.47 -1.83
N ARG A 156 -0.03 14.07 -1.83
CA ARG A 156 0.65 14.51 -0.60
C ARG A 156 0.80 16.02 -0.48
N SER A 157 1.04 16.75 -1.58
CA SER A 157 1.28 18.19 -1.55
C SER A 157 0.06 19.01 -1.90
N ALA A 158 -0.02 20.25 -1.42
CA ALA A 158 -1.05 21.21 -1.78
C ALA A 158 -1.14 21.40 -3.32
N LYS A 159 0.02 21.44 -3.99
CA LYS A 159 0.12 21.55 -5.45
C LYS A 159 -0.56 20.37 -6.17
N ALA A 160 -0.38 19.13 -5.66
CA ALA A 160 -1.03 17.95 -6.25
C ALA A 160 -2.55 17.95 -6.00
N TYR A 161 -3.01 18.44 -4.85
CA TYR A 161 -4.45 18.61 -4.61
C TYR A 161 -5.11 19.60 -5.57
N GLU A 162 -4.42 20.66 -6.00
CA GLU A 162 -4.90 21.60 -7.00
C GLU A 162 -5.02 20.98 -8.41
N ARG A 163 -4.28 19.92 -8.69
CA ARG A 163 -4.31 19.15 -9.94
C ARG A 163 -5.31 18.00 -9.93
N LEU A 164 -6.01 17.78 -8.82
CA LEU A 164 -6.99 16.72 -8.66
C LEU A 164 -8.40 17.24 -8.88
N GLN A 165 -9.04 16.80 -9.95
CA GLN A 165 -10.40 17.21 -10.32
C GLN A 165 -11.40 16.10 -9.97
N ALA A 166 -12.39 16.40 -9.13
CA ALA A 166 -13.48 15.48 -8.80
C ALA A 166 -14.50 15.39 -9.96
N LEU A 167 -14.90 14.17 -10.28
CA LEU A 167 -15.88 13.87 -11.31
C LEU A 167 -17.19 13.41 -10.65
N VAL A 168 -17.94 14.37 -10.14
CA VAL A 168 -19.11 14.14 -9.27
C VAL A 168 -20.19 13.28 -9.94
N ASP A 169 -20.35 13.42 -11.27
CA ASP A 169 -21.34 12.69 -12.06
C ASP A 169 -20.99 11.19 -12.21
N LEU A 170 -19.74 10.80 -11.94
CA LEU A 170 -19.26 9.43 -11.98
C LEU A 170 -19.27 8.74 -10.62
N ARG A 171 -19.86 9.39 -9.60
CA ARG A 171 -20.01 8.77 -8.29
C ARG A 171 -20.96 7.56 -8.36
N GLN A 172 -20.55 6.45 -7.78
CA GLN A 172 -21.31 5.19 -7.81
C GLN A 172 -21.51 4.62 -6.41
N ARG A 173 -22.75 4.25 -6.08
CA ARG A 173 -23.03 3.48 -4.85
C ARG A 173 -22.62 2.02 -5.04
N VAL A 174 -22.06 1.44 -4.00
CA VAL A 174 -21.49 0.09 -3.99
C VAL A 174 -22.14 -0.73 -2.90
N SER A 175 -22.62 -1.92 -3.27
CA SER A 175 -23.24 -2.87 -2.33
C SER A 175 -22.21 -3.52 -1.43
N TYR A 176 -22.39 -3.42 -0.13
CA TYR A 176 -21.59 -4.14 0.87
C TYR A 176 -21.61 -5.66 0.62
N ALA A 177 -22.81 -6.25 0.45
CA ALA A 177 -22.94 -7.70 0.31
C ALA A 177 -22.11 -8.26 -0.86
N THR A 178 -22.08 -7.55 -2.00
CA THR A 178 -21.39 -8.02 -3.20
C THR A 178 -19.87 -7.88 -3.09
N TYR A 179 -19.39 -6.73 -2.64
CA TYR A 179 -17.95 -6.42 -2.73
C TYR A 179 -17.16 -6.82 -1.48
N HIS A 180 -17.82 -7.00 -0.35
CA HIS A 180 -17.18 -7.53 0.86
C HIS A 180 -16.83 -9.01 0.70
N GLU A 181 -17.75 -9.82 0.18
CA GLU A 181 -17.50 -11.23 -0.13
C GLU A 181 -16.37 -11.40 -1.15
N ALA A 182 -16.42 -10.65 -2.25
CA ALA A 182 -15.37 -10.66 -3.27
C ALA A 182 -13.99 -10.29 -2.70
N TYR A 183 -13.93 -9.31 -1.81
CA TYR A 183 -12.71 -8.92 -1.11
C TYR A 183 -12.18 -10.06 -0.23
N GLU A 184 -13.03 -10.69 0.60
CA GLU A 184 -12.63 -11.78 1.50
C GLU A 184 -12.14 -13.01 0.75
N ASP A 185 -12.82 -13.38 -0.33
CA ASP A 185 -12.42 -14.50 -1.19
C ASP A 185 -11.04 -14.27 -1.82
N ARG A 186 -10.83 -13.09 -2.36
CA ARG A 186 -9.55 -12.70 -2.97
C ARG A 186 -8.41 -12.66 -1.93
N ASP A 187 -8.63 -12.02 -0.78
CA ASP A 187 -7.66 -11.94 0.31
C ASP A 187 -7.30 -13.32 0.85
N SER A 188 -8.30 -14.19 1.06
CA SER A 188 -8.11 -15.56 1.52
C SER A 188 -7.34 -16.42 0.52
N ALA A 189 -7.62 -16.27 -0.78
CA ALA A 189 -6.91 -16.99 -1.83
C ALA A 189 -5.44 -16.56 -1.92
N ALA A 190 -5.18 -15.25 -1.83
CA ALA A 190 -3.84 -14.68 -1.83
C ALA A 190 -3.03 -15.14 -0.61
N ARG A 191 -3.63 -15.15 0.58
CA ARG A 191 -2.96 -15.66 1.81
C ARG A 191 -2.58 -17.11 1.69
N ARG A 192 -3.50 -17.99 1.21
CA ARG A 192 -3.18 -19.41 1.01
C ARG A 192 -1.97 -19.59 0.11
N LYS A 193 -2.00 -18.96 -1.07
CA LYS A 193 -0.88 -19.05 -2.03
C LYS A 193 0.43 -18.51 -1.45
N MET A 194 0.36 -17.46 -0.66
CA MET A 194 1.52 -16.89 0.03
C MET A 194 2.10 -17.86 1.06
N TYR A 195 1.26 -18.50 1.88
CA TYR A 195 1.72 -19.51 2.85
C TYR A 195 2.37 -20.69 2.15
N ASP A 196 1.74 -21.22 1.09
CA ASP A 196 2.28 -22.31 0.30
C ASP A 196 3.70 -21.99 -0.23
N LEU A 197 3.93 -20.77 -0.72
CA LEU A 197 5.23 -20.34 -1.22
C LEU A 197 6.26 -20.10 -0.10
N ILE A 198 5.85 -19.54 1.02
CA ILE A 198 6.76 -19.32 2.16
C ILE A 198 7.22 -20.65 2.76
N GLU A 199 6.35 -21.65 2.79
CA GLU A 199 6.66 -23.00 3.27
C GLU A 199 7.41 -23.87 2.24
N ASP A 200 7.47 -23.48 0.98
CA ASP A 200 8.22 -24.19 -0.05
C ASP A 200 9.73 -23.93 0.07
N PRO A 201 10.54 -24.95 0.45
CA PRO A 201 11.99 -24.79 0.64
C PRO A 201 12.76 -24.59 -0.67
N GLU A 202 12.17 -24.88 -1.81
CA GLU A 202 12.78 -24.58 -3.11
C GLU A 202 12.58 -23.12 -3.50
N PHE A 203 11.47 -22.52 -3.12
CA PHE A 203 11.16 -21.11 -3.31
C PHE A 203 11.83 -20.25 -2.24
N ASN A 204 11.51 -20.51 -0.96
CA ASN A 204 11.99 -19.75 0.20
C ASN A 204 13.21 -20.42 0.85
N ARG A 205 14.38 -20.23 0.26
CA ARG A 205 15.62 -20.91 0.67
C ARG A 205 16.27 -20.34 1.91
N LEU A 206 15.81 -19.22 2.43
CA LEU A 206 16.33 -18.50 3.59
C LEU A 206 17.86 -18.30 3.57
N ARG A 207 18.43 -17.97 2.41
CA ARG A 207 19.86 -17.71 2.24
C ARG A 207 20.30 -16.44 2.94
N HIS A 208 19.43 -15.44 2.90
CA HIS A 208 19.61 -14.14 3.51
C HIS A 208 18.43 -13.82 4.41
N SER A 209 18.66 -12.97 5.38
CA SER A 209 17.66 -12.52 6.32
C SER A 209 17.58 -11.00 6.35
N PHE A 210 16.53 -10.47 6.91
CA PHE A 210 16.41 -9.03 7.23
C PHE A 210 17.65 -8.49 7.94
N ASN A 211 18.26 -9.29 8.81
CA ASN A 211 19.44 -8.88 9.56
C ASN A 211 20.71 -8.79 8.71
N ASP A 212 20.84 -9.64 7.71
CA ASP A 212 22.01 -9.65 6.83
C ASP A 212 22.00 -8.38 5.96
N LEU A 213 20.83 -7.98 5.48
CA LEU A 213 20.66 -6.74 4.71
C LEU A 213 21.09 -5.48 5.46
N ILE A 214 20.98 -5.46 6.79
CA ILE A 214 21.41 -4.32 7.62
C ILE A 214 22.91 -4.35 7.87
N ARG A 215 23.55 -5.55 7.90
CA ARG A 215 24.97 -5.73 8.22
C ARG A 215 25.90 -5.52 7.03
N GLU A 216 25.41 -5.68 5.81
CA GLU A 216 26.18 -5.57 4.56
C GLU A 216 26.42 -4.11 4.13
N GLY A 217 26.56 -3.20 5.06
CA GLY A 217 26.84 -1.77 4.86
C GLY A 217 28.11 -1.30 5.56
#